data_15339d8209a3c22807f4d647896db01b
#
_entry.id   15339d8209a3c22807f4d647896db01b
#
_cell.length_a   1.000
_cell.length_b   1.000
_cell.length_c   1.000
_cell.angle_alpha   90.00
_cell.angle_beta   90.00
_cell.angle_gamma   90.00
#
_symmetry.space_group_name_H-M   'P 1'
#
loop_
_entity.id
_entity.type
_entity.pdbx_description
1 polymer ?
#
loop_
_entity_poly.entity_id
_entity_poly.type
_entity_poly.pdbx_seq_one_letter_code
_entity_poly.pdbx_strand_id
1 'polypeptide(L)'
;GKKIIVNFPTKTNWRLPSEYEYIELGLKELVKLIKERKIKSIALPPLGAGNGGLDWNKVKKIILAHLSELEIEIYIYEPNQAVQEVLNKEKVKLTPARAMLLYVLYDLVKNGEFVSEFSAEKIAYFLQRFGAKDEFKLVYKPNFYGPYSGKVKHVLYYLNGSYIMGYSSKDKKPFEELTLVMDGENEVNQYLNLFENKKYKEITDKTIHFLRGFYSPFGLE
;
A
#
# COMPACT_ATOMS: atom_id res chain seq x y z
N GLY A 1 2.54 29.98 -20.46
CA GLY A 1 1.08 29.80 -20.37
C GLY A 1 0.69 29.26 -18.98
N LYS A 2 -0.52 29.55 -18.52
CA LYS A 2 -1.03 28.99 -17.25
C LYS A 2 -1.25 27.49 -17.44
N LYS A 3 -0.62 26.65 -16.59
CA LYS A 3 -0.88 25.22 -16.51
C LYS A 3 -2.07 24.97 -15.58
N ILE A 4 -2.92 24.01 -15.94
CA ILE A 4 -4.05 23.55 -15.12
C ILE A 4 -3.67 22.18 -14.57
N ILE A 5 -3.82 21.99 -13.27
CA ILE A 5 -3.67 20.68 -12.62
C ILE A 5 -5.07 20.15 -12.38
N VAL A 6 -5.33 18.93 -12.85
CA VAL A 6 -6.59 18.24 -12.66
C VAL A 6 -6.39 17.09 -11.66
N ASN A 7 -7.12 17.13 -10.57
CA ASN A 7 -7.17 16.01 -9.66
C ASN A 7 -8.07 14.90 -10.25
N PHE A 8 -7.48 13.75 -10.47
CA PHE A 8 -8.17 12.60 -11.05
C PHE A 8 -8.29 11.47 -10.00
N PRO A 9 -9.46 11.28 -9.39
CA PRO A 9 -9.64 10.24 -8.38
C PRO A 9 -9.69 8.86 -9.02
N THR A 10 -8.78 7.98 -8.60
CA THR A 10 -8.73 6.57 -9.05
C THR A 10 -9.22 5.60 -7.99
N LYS A 11 -9.63 6.10 -6.82
CA LYS A 11 -10.10 5.33 -5.67
C LYS A 11 -10.97 6.22 -4.78
N THR A 12 -11.87 5.61 -4.02
CA THR A 12 -12.74 6.31 -3.04
C THR A 12 -11.99 6.61 -1.75
N ASN A 13 -11.06 5.75 -1.38
CA ASN A 13 -10.20 5.94 -0.24
C ASN A 13 -8.76 5.65 -0.70
N TRP A 14 -7.81 6.50 -0.32
CA TRP A 14 -6.41 6.37 -0.73
C TRP A 14 -5.75 5.06 -0.26
N ARG A 15 -6.33 4.39 0.75
CA ARG A 15 -5.88 3.10 1.27
C ARG A 15 -6.34 1.90 0.44
N LEU A 16 -7.41 2.08 -0.34
CA LEU A 16 -7.98 1.00 -1.15
C LEU A 16 -7.28 0.90 -2.51
N PRO A 17 -7.35 -0.26 -3.18
CA PRO A 17 -6.89 -0.37 -4.56
C PRO A 17 -7.71 0.55 -5.47
N SER A 18 -7.15 0.88 -6.62
CA SER A 18 -7.88 1.59 -7.68
C SER A 18 -8.84 0.63 -8.37
N GLU A 19 -9.92 1.18 -8.93
CA GLU A 19 -10.92 0.42 -9.68
C GLU A 19 -11.08 0.97 -11.10
N TYR A 20 -11.31 0.09 -12.06
CA TYR A 20 -11.50 0.50 -13.46
C TYR A 20 -12.70 1.42 -13.65
N GLU A 21 -13.75 1.22 -12.86
CA GLU A 21 -14.96 2.06 -12.88
C GLU A 21 -14.63 3.54 -12.58
N TYR A 22 -13.76 3.79 -11.60
CA TYR A 22 -13.33 5.18 -11.30
C TYR A 22 -12.50 5.78 -12.42
N ILE A 23 -11.69 4.94 -13.11
CA ILE A 23 -10.95 5.40 -14.30
C ILE A 23 -11.93 5.81 -15.39
N GLU A 24 -12.94 5.00 -15.69
CA GLU A 24 -13.94 5.29 -16.71
C GLU A 24 -14.76 6.55 -16.40
N LEU A 25 -15.27 6.66 -15.17
CA LEU A 25 -16.03 7.81 -14.71
C LEU A 25 -15.17 9.09 -14.75
N GLY A 26 -13.94 9.01 -14.24
CA GLY A 26 -13.01 10.13 -14.25
C GLY A 26 -12.65 10.59 -15.66
N LEU A 27 -12.46 9.68 -16.62
CA LEU A 27 -12.20 10.02 -18.01
C LEU A 27 -13.41 10.69 -18.70
N LYS A 28 -14.63 10.26 -18.41
CA LYS A 28 -15.84 10.93 -18.91
C LYS A 28 -15.92 12.38 -18.45
N GLU A 29 -15.64 12.65 -17.17
CA GLU A 29 -15.61 14.01 -16.63
C GLU A 29 -14.42 14.81 -17.18
N LEU A 30 -13.26 14.17 -17.37
CA LEU A 30 -12.10 14.81 -17.99
C LEU A 30 -12.39 15.27 -19.42
N VAL A 31 -13.08 14.46 -20.23
CA VAL A 31 -13.50 14.84 -21.59
C VAL A 31 -14.41 16.08 -21.57
N LYS A 32 -15.36 16.15 -20.64
CA LYS A 32 -16.19 17.34 -20.47
C LYS A 32 -15.36 18.57 -20.14
N LEU A 33 -14.46 18.45 -19.16
CA LEU A 33 -13.57 19.53 -18.73
C LEU A 33 -12.67 20.02 -19.88
N ILE A 34 -12.12 19.10 -20.68
CA ILE A 34 -11.29 19.42 -21.85
C ILE A 34 -12.08 20.29 -22.84
N LYS A 35 -13.31 19.90 -23.15
CA LYS A 35 -14.18 20.64 -24.07
C LYS A 35 -14.59 22.01 -23.51
N GLU A 36 -15.04 22.08 -22.27
CA GLU A 36 -15.46 23.30 -21.59
C GLU A 36 -14.34 24.32 -21.46
N ARG A 37 -13.14 23.86 -21.10
CA ARG A 37 -11.96 24.72 -20.89
C ARG A 37 -11.15 24.94 -22.16
N LYS A 38 -11.56 24.35 -23.29
CA LYS A 38 -10.84 24.40 -24.57
C LYS A 38 -9.35 24.05 -24.41
N ILE A 39 -9.08 22.97 -23.68
CA ILE A 39 -7.72 22.47 -23.41
C ILE A 39 -7.16 21.93 -24.72
N LYS A 40 -5.95 22.36 -25.09
CA LYS A 40 -5.29 21.96 -26.34
C LYS A 40 -4.30 20.82 -26.17
N SER A 41 -3.81 20.60 -24.96
CA SER A 41 -2.89 19.52 -24.66
C SER A 41 -3.06 19.03 -23.22
N ILE A 42 -2.88 17.74 -23.01
CA ILE A 42 -2.97 17.12 -21.69
C ILE A 42 -1.85 16.08 -21.51
N ALA A 43 -1.35 15.98 -20.28
CA ALA A 43 -0.39 14.95 -19.87
C ALA A 43 -1.05 14.07 -18.81
N LEU A 44 -1.07 12.77 -19.03
CA LEU A 44 -1.68 11.78 -18.15
C LEU A 44 -0.61 10.85 -17.58
N PRO A 45 -0.49 10.73 -16.25
CA PRO A 45 0.30 9.69 -15.62
C PRO A 45 -0.38 8.32 -15.80
N PRO A 46 0.26 7.21 -15.42
CA PRO A 46 -0.35 5.87 -15.46
C PRO A 46 -1.43 5.71 -14.39
N LEU A 47 -2.63 6.23 -14.70
CA LEU A 47 -3.78 6.33 -13.80
C LEU A 47 -4.11 4.97 -13.15
N GLY A 48 -4.05 4.90 -11.82
CA GLY A 48 -4.37 3.68 -11.06
C GLY A 48 -3.44 2.47 -11.29
N ALA A 49 -2.48 2.56 -12.22
CA ALA A 49 -1.61 1.44 -12.58
C ALA A 49 -0.23 1.45 -11.88
N GLY A 50 -0.06 2.26 -10.86
CA GLY A 50 1.06 2.19 -9.92
C GLY A 50 0.59 1.60 -8.59
N ASN A 51 0.64 2.39 -7.52
CA ASN A 51 0.17 1.99 -6.18
C ASN A 51 -1.35 1.69 -6.10
N GLY A 52 -2.07 1.77 -7.22
CA GLY A 52 -3.49 1.40 -7.34
C GLY A 52 -3.72 -0.04 -7.76
N GLY A 53 -2.70 -0.75 -8.27
CA GLY A 53 -2.74 -2.17 -8.60
C GLY A 53 -3.50 -2.53 -9.90
N LEU A 54 -3.87 -1.55 -10.73
CA LEU A 54 -4.54 -1.83 -12.00
C LEU A 54 -3.54 -2.27 -13.09
N ASP A 55 -3.98 -3.19 -13.95
CA ASP A 55 -3.22 -3.57 -15.14
C ASP A 55 -3.12 -2.40 -16.12
N TRP A 56 -1.88 -2.01 -16.44
CA TRP A 56 -1.62 -0.86 -17.31
C TRP A 56 -2.19 -1.03 -18.72
N ASN A 57 -2.12 -2.23 -19.28
CA ASN A 57 -2.61 -2.45 -20.64
C ASN A 57 -4.12 -2.25 -20.74
N LYS A 58 -4.85 -2.64 -19.69
CA LYS A 58 -6.30 -2.38 -19.59
C LYS A 58 -6.59 -0.89 -19.40
N VAL A 59 -5.89 -0.24 -18.49
CA VAL A 59 -6.05 1.21 -18.23
C VAL A 59 -5.74 2.00 -19.50
N LYS A 60 -4.65 1.68 -20.20
CA LYS A 60 -4.28 2.32 -21.47
C LYS A 60 -5.38 2.20 -22.54
N LYS A 61 -6.00 1.03 -22.66
CA LYS A 61 -7.13 0.81 -23.59
C LYS A 61 -8.33 1.69 -23.21
N ILE A 62 -8.66 1.80 -21.93
CA ILE A 62 -9.74 2.66 -21.46
C ILE A 62 -9.44 4.13 -21.73
N ILE A 63 -8.23 4.60 -21.48
CA ILE A 63 -7.79 5.97 -21.79
C ILE A 63 -7.96 6.25 -23.28
N LEU A 64 -7.43 5.37 -24.14
CA LEU A 64 -7.52 5.55 -25.58
C LEU A 64 -8.98 5.55 -26.08
N ALA A 65 -9.82 4.67 -25.55
CA ALA A 65 -11.23 4.61 -25.93
C ALA A 65 -12.02 5.92 -25.64
N HIS A 66 -11.63 6.67 -24.60
CA HIS A 66 -12.30 7.91 -24.23
C HIS A 66 -11.69 9.15 -24.87
N LEU A 67 -10.39 9.13 -25.18
CA LEU A 67 -9.67 10.35 -25.56
C LEU A 67 -9.25 10.37 -27.04
N SER A 68 -9.26 9.25 -27.75
CA SER A 68 -8.75 9.16 -29.14
C SER A 68 -9.52 10.03 -30.16
N GLU A 69 -10.78 10.37 -29.85
CA GLU A 69 -11.62 11.21 -30.73
C GLU A 69 -11.45 12.71 -30.47
N LEU A 70 -10.62 13.10 -29.49
CA LEU A 70 -10.40 14.49 -29.17
C LEU A 70 -9.30 15.08 -30.05
N GLU A 71 -9.56 16.22 -30.68
CA GLU A 71 -8.58 16.98 -31.48
C GLU A 71 -7.63 17.80 -30.60
N ILE A 72 -6.88 17.12 -29.72
CA ILE A 72 -5.91 17.72 -28.80
C ILE A 72 -4.64 16.86 -28.74
N GLU A 73 -3.55 17.45 -28.28
CA GLU A 73 -2.32 16.71 -28.00
C GLU A 73 -2.46 15.97 -26.67
N ILE A 74 -2.25 14.64 -26.69
CA ILE A 74 -2.37 13.78 -25.51
C ILE A 74 -1.04 13.08 -25.27
N TYR A 75 -0.41 13.36 -24.13
CA TYR A 75 0.81 12.72 -23.68
C TYR A 75 0.46 11.70 -22.60
N ILE A 76 0.54 10.41 -22.92
CA ILE A 76 0.30 9.31 -21.98
C ILE A 76 1.64 8.79 -21.49
N TYR A 77 1.92 8.94 -20.21
CA TYR A 77 3.10 8.42 -19.58
C TYR A 77 2.85 6.99 -19.13
N GLU A 78 3.67 6.07 -19.59
CA GLU A 78 3.64 4.67 -19.16
C GLU A 78 4.34 4.50 -17.81
N PRO A 79 3.98 3.45 -17.03
CA PRO A 79 4.75 3.08 -15.87
C PRO A 79 6.21 2.86 -16.32
N ASN A 80 7.14 3.51 -15.64
CA ASN A 80 8.55 3.41 -16.01
C ASN A 80 9.08 2.02 -15.63
N GLN A 81 9.13 1.10 -16.59
CA GLN A 81 9.59 -0.27 -16.40
C GLN A 81 11.02 -0.32 -15.87
N ALA A 82 11.89 0.57 -16.31
CA ALA A 82 13.26 0.62 -15.81
C ALA A 82 13.32 0.97 -14.32
N VAL A 83 12.46 1.90 -13.86
CA VAL A 83 12.34 2.22 -12.43
C VAL A 83 11.71 1.05 -11.68
N GLN A 84 10.69 0.40 -12.23
CA GLN A 84 10.10 -0.80 -11.62
C GLN A 84 11.08 -1.97 -11.56
N GLU A 85 11.89 -2.19 -12.59
CA GLU A 85 12.93 -3.23 -12.59
C GLU A 85 14.04 -2.93 -11.58
N VAL A 86 14.47 -1.68 -11.45
CA VAL A 86 15.45 -1.27 -10.43
C VAL A 86 14.86 -1.43 -9.03
N LEU A 87 13.63 -0.97 -8.80
CA LEU A 87 12.92 -1.14 -7.53
C LEU A 87 12.69 -2.62 -7.21
N ASN A 88 12.36 -3.46 -8.20
CA ASN A 88 12.21 -4.90 -8.01
C ASN A 88 13.55 -5.61 -7.72
N LYS A 89 14.66 -5.14 -8.29
CA LYS A 89 16.00 -5.68 -7.99
C LYS A 89 16.47 -5.32 -6.58
N GLU A 90 16.07 -4.17 -6.09
CA GLU A 90 16.38 -3.66 -4.75
C GLU A 90 15.31 -4.02 -3.72
N LYS A 91 14.22 -4.68 -4.14
CA LYS A 91 13.13 -5.03 -3.26
C LYS A 91 13.59 -5.92 -2.12
N VAL A 92 13.24 -5.51 -0.93
CA VAL A 92 13.59 -6.21 0.31
C VAL A 92 12.98 -7.61 0.30
N LYS A 93 13.82 -8.65 0.46
CA LYS A 93 13.35 -10.03 0.54
C LYS A 93 12.44 -10.23 1.75
N LEU A 94 11.36 -10.96 1.53
CA LEU A 94 10.49 -11.41 2.59
C LEU A 94 11.23 -12.41 3.48
N THR A 95 11.04 -12.24 4.78
CA THR A 95 11.34 -13.22 5.81
C THR A 95 10.05 -13.56 6.53
N PRO A 96 9.96 -14.67 7.28
CA PRO A 96 8.74 -15.00 8.01
C PRO A 96 8.20 -13.84 8.86
N ALA A 97 9.07 -13.16 9.62
CA ALA A 97 8.67 -12.03 10.44
C ALA A 97 8.11 -10.86 9.62
N ARG A 98 8.76 -10.51 8.50
CA ARG A 98 8.30 -9.44 7.60
C ARG A 98 6.97 -9.78 6.94
N ALA A 99 6.86 -11.01 6.44
CA ALA A 99 5.64 -11.46 5.77
C ALA A 99 4.44 -11.51 6.72
N MET A 100 4.61 -12.06 7.92
CA MET A 100 3.55 -12.09 8.94
C MET A 100 3.12 -10.68 9.35
N LEU A 101 4.07 -9.77 9.60
CA LEU A 101 3.76 -8.38 9.95
C LEU A 101 3.00 -7.69 8.83
N LEU A 102 3.53 -7.74 7.60
CA LEU A 102 2.90 -7.11 6.44
C LEU A 102 1.49 -7.65 6.17
N TYR A 103 1.30 -8.97 6.29
CA TYR A 103 0.00 -9.59 6.06
C TYR A 103 -1.08 -9.01 6.98
N VAL A 104 -0.78 -8.87 8.29
CA VAL A 104 -1.73 -8.27 9.25
C VAL A 104 -1.91 -6.79 8.96
N LEU A 105 -0.86 -6.06 8.56
CA LEU A 105 -0.99 -4.65 8.19
C LEU A 105 -1.88 -4.45 6.96
N TYR A 106 -1.77 -5.31 5.94
CA TYR A 106 -2.68 -5.29 4.78
C TYR A 106 -4.13 -5.62 5.17
N ASP A 107 -4.33 -6.57 6.09
CA ASP A 107 -5.66 -6.90 6.60
C ASP A 107 -6.30 -5.69 7.32
N LEU A 108 -5.55 -4.95 8.13
CA LEU A 108 -6.02 -3.71 8.75
C LEU A 108 -6.48 -2.68 7.71
N VAL A 109 -5.65 -2.42 6.69
CA VAL A 109 -5.99 -1.46 5.63
C VAL A 109 -7.26 -1.89 4.88
N LYS A 110 -7.43 -3.18 4.59
CA LYS A 110 -8.64 -3.71 3.96
C LYS A 110 -9.90 -3.53 4.80
N ASN A 111 -9.75 -3.57 6.12
CA ASN A 111 -10.86 -3.32 7.05
C ASN A 111 -11.09 -1.82 7.31
N GLY A 112 -10.44 -0.93 6.55
CA GLY A 112 -10.64 0.51 6.63
C GLY A 112 -9.86 1.20 7.76
N GLU A 113 -8.96 0.48 8.41
CA GLU A 113 -8.12 1.02 9.46
C GLU A 113 -6.81 1.59 8.91
N PHE A 114 -6.25 2.56 9.59
CA PHE A 114 -4.93 3.07 9.23
C PHE A 114 -3.81 2.31 9.94
N VAL A 115 -2.68 2.21 9.29
CA VAL A 115 -1.49 1.56 9.81
C VAL A 115 -0.48 2.60 10.27
N SER A 116 0.16 2.37 11.41
CA SER A 116 1.16 3.25 12.00
C SER A 116 2.32 2.44 12.60
N GLU A 117 3.39 3.10 13.00
CA GLU A 117 4.46 2.44 13.77
C GLU A 117 3.90 1.83 15.06
N PHE A 118 2.96 2.53 15.71
CA PHE A 118 2.30 2.06 16.91
C PHE A 118 1.56 0.72 16.67
N SER A 119 0.70 0.67 15.64
CA SER A 119 -0.02 -0.56 15.32
C SER A 119 0.93 -1.70 14.95
N ALA A 120 2.00 -1.42 14.19
CA ALA A 120 3.00 -2.41 13.83
C ALA A 120 3.74 -2.99 15.06
N GLU A 121 4.05 -2.16 16.07
CA GLU A 121 4.65 -2.61 17.34
C GLU A 121 3.72 -3.58 18.08
N LYS A 122 2.42 -3.28 18.18
CA LYS A 122 1.46 -4.15 18.85
C LYS A 122 1.21 -5.46 18.09
N ILE A 123 1.07 -5.37 16.78
CA ILE A 123 0.93 -6.56 15.93
C ILE A 123 2.14 -7.47 16.07
N ALA A 124 3.36 -6.94 16.01
CA ALA A 124 4.57 -7.72 16.18
C ALA A 124 4.64 -8.39 17.58
N TYR A 125 4.15 -7.71 18.63
CA TYR A 125 4.00 -8.30 19.96
C TYR A 125 3.07 -9.50 19.95
N PHE A 126 1.86 -9.39 19.38
CA PHE A 126 0.91 -10.49 19.32
C PHE A 126 1.40 -11.64 18.45
N LEU A 127 1.99 -11.36 17.28
CA LEU A 127 2.61 -12.40 16.44
C LEU A 127 3.67 -13.18 17.22
N GLN A 128 4.53 -12.49 17.97
CA GLN A 128 5.53 -13.14 18.81
C GLN A 128 4.92 -13.95 19.94
N ARG A 129 3.86 -13.44 20.59
CA ARG A 129 3.12 -14.15 21.65
C ARG A 129 2.40 -15.39 21.15
N PHE A 130 1.92 -15.40 19.92
CA PHE A 130 1.21 -16.52 19.31
C PHE A 130 2.09 -17.57 18.63
N GLY A 131 3.42 -17.41 18.70
CA GLY A 131 4.34 -18.46 18.32
C GLY A 131 5.51 -18.03 17.42
N ALA A 132 5.59 -16.77 17.02
CA ALA A 132 6.67 -16.27 16.15
C ALA A 132 7.87 -15.69 16.94
N LYS A 133 8.16 -16.23 18.12
CA LYS A 133 9.22 -15.70 18.99
C LYS A 133 10.60 -15.79 18.34
N ASP A 134 10.88 -16.91 17.67
CA ASP A 134 12.19 -17.15 17.06
C ASP A 134 12.41 -16.35 15.80
N GLU A 135 11.34 -15.91 15.14
CA GLU A 135 11.37 -15.11 13.92
C GLU A 135 11.55 -13.62 14.24
N PHE A 136 10.85 -13.11 15.26
CA PHE A 136 10.92 -11.68 15.64
C PHE A 136 12.05 -11.35 16.59
N LYS A 137 12.31 -12.18 17.59
CA LYS A 137 13.37 -12.02 18.63
C LYS A 137 13.34 -10.63 19.28
N LEU A 138 12.16 -10.08 19.50
CA LEU A 138 11.95 -8.77 20.09
C LEU A 138 11.92 -8.90 21.62
N VAL A 139 12.54 -7.93 22.28
CA VAL A 139 12.49 -7.78 23.74
C VAL A 139 11.59 -6.62 24.06
N TYR A 140 10.46 -6.89 24.70
CA TYR A 140 9.47 -5.91 25.09
C TYR A 140 9.68 -5.41 26.51
N LYS A 141 9.47 -4.11 26.71
CA LYS A 141 9.47 -3.45 28.00
C LYS A 141 8.12 -2.77 28.20
N PRO A 142 7.65 -2.63 29.45
CA PRO A 142 6.49 -1.80 29.75
C PRO A 142 6.73 -0.36 29.25
N ASN A 143 5.74 0.23 28.61
CA ASN A 143 5.74 1.62 28.17
C ASN A 143 4.35 2.21 28.38
N PHE A 144 4.19 3.52 28.20
CA PHE A 144 2.97 4.29 28.46
C PHE A 144 1.74 3.68 27.75
N TYR A 145 1.92 3.17 26.54
CA TYR A 145 0.88 2.55 25.72
C TYR A 145 1.07 1.03 25.61
N GLY A 146 1.42 0.37 26.70
CA GLY A 146 1.62 -1.07 26.76
C GLY A 146 3.00 -1.54 26.26
N PRO A 147 3.15 -2.81 25.89
CA PRO A 147 4.44 -3.38 25.50
C PRO A 147 5.08 -2.67 24.32
N TYR A 148 6.37 -2.33 24.45
CA TYR A 148 7.14 -1.61 23.43
C TYR A 148 8.54 -2.20 23.29
N SER A 149 8.96 -2.48 22.06
CA SER A 149 10.30 -3.01 21.74
C SER A 149 11.24 -1.93 21.19
N GLY A 150 10.71 -0.95 20.44
CA GLY A 150 11.47 0.06 19.72
C GLY A 150 12.32 -0.47 18.57
N LYS A 151 12.27 -1.79 18.31
CA LYS A 151 13.02 -2.41 17.20
C LYS A 151 12.16 -2.60 15.94
N VAL A 152 10.83 -2.57 16.05
CA VAL A 152 9.94 -2.71 14.91
C VAL A 152 10.12 -1.56 13.92
N LYS A 153 10.46 -0.36 14.39
CA LYS A 153 10.81 0.77 13.52
C LYS A 153 11.93 0.44 12.52
N HIS A 154 12.90 -0.39 12.89
CA HIS A 154 13.95 -0.81 11.96
C HIS A 154 13.42 -1.73 10.87
N VAL A 155 12.47 -2.60 11.21
CA VAL A 155 11.79 -3.45 10.22
C VAL A 155 11.02 -2.58 9.24
N LEU A 156 10.26 -1.60 9.73
CA LEU A 156 9.51 -0.65 8.90
C LEU A 156 10.46 0.17 8.00
N TYR A 157 11.59 0.61 8.54
CA TYR A 157 12.61 1.32 7.77
C TYR A 157 13.14 0.46 6.60
N TYR A 158 13.43 -0.82 6.85
CA TYR A 158 13.88 -1.74 5.79
C TYR A 158 12.79 -2.05 4.77
N LEU A 159 11.52 -2.04 5.17
CA LEU A 159 10.38 -2.24 4.27
C LEU A 159 10.05 -1.01 3.43
N ASN A 160 10.58 0.16 3.81
CA ASN A 160 10.34 1.42 3.10
C ASN A 160 10.92 1.38 1.69
N GLY A 161 10.16 1.81 0.71
CA GLY A 161 10.49 1.72 -0.72
C GLY A 161 10.13 0.38 -1.37
N SER A 162 9.83 -0.67 -0.59
CA SER A 162 9.45 -1.99 -1.12
C SER A 162 7.99 -2.36 -0.83
N TYR A 163 7.58 -2.28 0.41
CA TYR A 163 6.24 -2.64 0.91
C TYR A 163 5.56 -1.48 1.64
N ILE A 164 6.33 -0.51 2.07
CA ILE A 164 5.88 0.70 2.75
C ILE A 164 6.48 1.90 2.01
N MET A 165 5.73 2.99 1.94
CA MET A 165 6.18 4.23 1.31
C MET A 165 6.16 5.38 2.30
N GLY A 166 7.13 6.31 2.12
CA GLY A 166 7.18 7.57 2.87
C GLY A 166 7.52 7.42 4.35
N TYR A 167 8.06 6.28 4.80
CA TYR A 167 8.53 6.12 6.16
C TYR A 167 9.94 6.68 6.34
N SER A 168 10.07 7.67 7.22
CA SER A 168 11.35 8.17 7.67
C SER A 168 11.41 8.08 9.20
N SER A 169 12.34 7.28 9.72
CA SER A 169 12.48 7.06 11.16
C SER A 169 12.87 8.33 11.95
N LYS A 170 13.34 9.38 11.26
CA LYS A 170 13.75 10.64 11.91
C LYS A 170 12.59 11.59 12.18
N ASP A 171 11.57 11.54 11.33
CA ASP A 171 10.52 12.57 11.30
C ASP A 171 9.12 12.04 11.61
N LYS A 172 8.91 10.71 11.57
CA LYS A 172 7.60 10.11 11.83
C LYS A 172 7.33 9.95 13.32
N LYS A 173 6.16 10.43 13.73
CA LYS A 173 5.61 10.15 15.05
C LYS A 173 4.94 8.76 15.07
N PRO A 174 4.91 8.06 16.23
CA PRO A 174 4.41 6.67 16.30
C PRO A 174 2.99 6.47 15.78
N PHE A 175 2.16 7.51 15.84
CA PHE A 175 0.74 7.47 15.42
C PHE A 175 0.53 8.02 14.01
N GLU A 176 1.56 8.46 13.32
CA GLU A 176 1.43 8.89 11.92
C GLU A 176 1.21 7.69 11.01
N GLU A 177 0.34 7.90 10.05
CA GLU A 177 -0.07 6.88 9.12
C GLU A 177 1.06 6.45 8.17
N LEU A 178 1.18 5.13 7.98
CA LEU A 178 2.08 4.51 7.01
C LEU A 178 1.30 4.17 5.74
N THR A 179 1.91 4.42 4.59
CA THR A 179 1.34 4.02 3.30
C THR A 179 1.88 2.66 2.90
N LEU A 180 1.01 1.67 2.71
CA LEU A 180 1.38 0.37 2.19
C LEU A 180 1.38 0.38 0.66
N VAL A 181 2.36 -0.32 0.07
CA VAL A 181 2.42 -0.57 -1.39
C VAL A 181 1.51 -1.75 -1.69
N MET A 182 0.34 -1.50 -2.29
CA MET A 182 -0.69 -2.52 -2.47
C MET A 182 -0.25 -3.70 -3.35
N ASP A 183 0.63 -3.47 -4.33
CA ASP A 183 1.19 -4.53 -5.19
C ASP A 183 2.00 -5.58 -4.39
N GLY A 184 2.49 -5.22 -3.21
CA GLY A 184 3.21 -6.14 -2.32
C GLY A 184 2.34 -7.17 -1.63
N GLU A 185 1.03 -6.97 -1.57
CA GLU A 185 0.11 -7.87 -0.88
C GLU A 185 0.08 -9.28 -1.50
N ASN A 186 0.01 -9.34 -2.83
CA ASN A 186 -0.02 -10.63 -3.53
C ASN A 186 1.25 -11.45 -3.26
N GLU A 187 2.40 -10.81 -3.22
CA GLU A 187 3.68 -11.46 -2.92
C GLU A 187 3.73 -11.96 -1.47
N VAL A 188 3.24 -11.17 -0.51
CA VAL A 188 3.14 -11.57 0.90
C VAL A 188 2.20 -12.77 1.05
N ASN A 189 1.05 -12.76 0.35
CA ASN A 189 0.11 -13.87 0.32
C ASN A 189 0.73 -15.13 -0.25
N GLN A 190 1.42 -15.02 -1.39
CA GLN A 190 2.12 -16.16 -2.00
C GLN A 190 3.18 -16.73 -1.06
N TYR A 191 3.99 -15.88 -0.44
CA TYR A 191 5.02 -16.29 0.50
C TYR A 191 4.46 -17.09 1.67
N LEU A 192 3.38 -16.62 2.32
CA LEU A 192 2.77 -17.31 3.48
C LEU A 192 2.00 -18.57 3.09
N ASN A 193 1.56 -18.71 1.85
CA ASN A 193 0.87 -19.89 1.35
C ASN A 193 1.82 -21.01 0.87
N LEU A 194 3.14 -20.79 0.85
CA LEU A 194 4.09 -21.87 0.61
C LEU A 194 3.99 -22.92 1.71
N PHE A 195 4.17 -24.19 1.32
CA PHE A 195 4.03 -25.33 2.24
C PHE A 195 4.95 -25.21 3.48
N GLU A 196 6.20 -24.80 3.26
CA GLU A 196 7.17 -24.56 4.33
C GLU A 196 6.80 -23.43 5.28
N ASN A 197 5.93 -22.52 4.85
CA ASN A 197 5.51 -21.35 5.63
C ASN A 197 4.14 -21.53 6.31
N LYS A 198 3.51 -22.70 6.22
CA LYS A 198 2.18 -22.98 6.76
C LYS A 198 2.03 -22.58 8.24
N LYS A 199 3.02 -22.91 9.05
CA LYS A 199 3.05 -22.54 10.49
C LYS A 199 2.94 -21.01 10.68
N TYR A 200 3.59 -20.21 9.80
CA TYR A 200 3.54 -18.74 9.88
C TYR A 200 2.19 -18.19 9.46
N LYS A 201 1.57 -18.81 8.47
CA LYS A 201 0.20 -18.48 8.05
C LYS A 201 -0.80 -18.73 9.19
N GLU A 202 -0.70 -19.87 9.88
CA GLU A 202 -1.55 -20.22 11.02
C GLU A 202 -1.39 -19.21 12.18
N ILE A 203 -0.15 -18.82 12.51
CA ILE A 203 0.12 -17.77 13.53
C ILE A 203 -0.51 -16.45 13.12
N THR A 204 -0.38 -16.08 11.85
CA THR A 204 -0.91 -14.84 11.31
C THR A 204 -2.43 -14.81 11.35
N ASP A 205 -3.09 -15.89 10.92
CA ASP A 205 -4.55 -16.02 10.94
C ASP A 205 -5.10 -16.00 12.38
N LYS A 206 -4.41 -16.64 13.31
CA LYS A 206 -4.74 -16.58 14.73
C LYS A 206 -4.63 -15.16 15.27
N THR A 207 -3.60 -14.41 14.85
CA THR A 207 -3.41 -13.00 15.26
C THR A 207 -4.53 -12.13 14.74
N ILE A 208 -4.88 -12.25 13.45
CA ILE A 208 -6.00 -11.52 12.84
C ILE A 208 -7.30 -11.86 13.55
N HIS A 209 -7.58 -13.14 13.80
CA HIS A 209 -8.79 -13.54 14.50
C HIS A 209 -8.88 -12.94 15.91
N PHE A 210 -7.77 -12.92 16.64
CA PHE A 210 -7.72 -12.32 17.98
C PHE A 210 -7.93 -10.81 17.96
N LEU A 211 -7.35 -10.11 16.96
CA LEU A 211 -7.45 -8.66 16.84
C LEU A 211 -8.77 -8.18 16.24
N ARG A 212 -9.63 -9.09 15.76
CA ARG A 212 -10.91 -8.73 15.14
C ARG A 212 -11.79 -7.92 16.10
N GLY A 213 -12.11 -6.69 15.69
CA GLY A 213 -12.84 -5.72 16.50
C GLY A 213 -11.97 -4.79 17.36
N PHE A 214 -10.65 -4.97 17.37
CA PHE A 214 -9.70 -4.15 18.15
C PHE A 214 -8.65 -3.47 17.26
N TYR A 215 -9.00 -3.13 16.03
CA TYR A 215 -8.06 -2.59 15.05
C TYR A 215 -7.66 -1.14 15.28
N SER A 216 -8.48 -0.36 16.01
CA SER A 216 -8.13 1.02 16.31
C SER A 216 -6.89 1.12 17.20
N PRO A 217 -6.16 2.25 17.20
CA PRO A 217 -5.03 2.45 18.12
C PRO A 217 -5.41 2.21 19.59
N PHE A 218 -6.60 2.65 20.02
CA PHE A 218 -7.11 2.38 21.37
C PHE A 218 -7.41 0.90 21.61
N GLY A 219 -7.94 0.19 20.60
CA GLY A 219 -8.22 -1.24 20.74
C GLY A 219 -6.93 -2.07 20.82
N LEU A 220 -5.85 -1.62 20.20
CA LEU A 220 -4.55 -2.28 20.21
C LEU A 220 -3.73 -1.97 21.50
N GLU A 221 -4.06 -0.93 22.22
CA GLU A 221 -3.44 -0.55 23.50
C GLU A 221 -3.79 -1.55 24.62
#